data_f81e3917a06db8f8d7b8ba6e7dc8e5ee
#
_entry.id   f81e3917a06db8f8d7b8ba6e7dc8e5ee
#
_cell.length_a   1.000
_cell.length_b   1.000
_cell.length_c   1.000
_cell.angle_alpha   90.00
_cell.angle_beta   90.00
_cell.angle_gamma   90.00
#
_symmetry.space_group_name_H-M   'P 1'
#
loop_
_entity.id
_entity.type
_entity.pdbx_description
1 polymer ?
#
loop_
_entity_poly.entity_id
_entity_poly.type
_entity_poly.pdbx_seq_one_letter_code
_entity_poly.pdbx_strand_id
1 'polypeptide(L)'
;HASAHASVRLREDDRRAVHGKRNYTYSDVVRSVLGGRKFQLCGLAQYINLVGVTIGYTITASISMVAVKRSNCFHKHGHHVKCYTSNNPFMILFACIQIVLSQIPNFHKLWWLSIVAAVMSFAYSSIGLGLSVAKVAGGGEPVRTTLTGVQVGVDVTGSEKVWRTFQAIGDIAFAYAYSNVLIEIQDTLKSSPPENKVMKRASLIGILTTTLFYVLCGCLGYAAFGNDAPGNFLTGFGFYEPFWLIDFANICIAVHLVGAYQVFCQPIFGFVENWGKERWPNSQFVNGEHALNFPLCGTFPVNFFRVVWRTTYVIITALIAMMFPFFNDFLGLIGSLSFWPLTVYFPIEMYIKQSKMQRFSFTWTWLKILSWACLIVSIISAAGSIQGLAQDLKKYQPFKAQQ
;
A
#
# COMPACT_ATOMS: atom_id res chain seq x y z
N HIS A 1 -5.16 16.67 -0.05
CA HIS A 1 -6.13 17.58 0.61
C HIS A 1 -7.46 17.69 -0.15
N ALA A 2 -7.45 17.88 -1.47
CA ALA A 2 -8.66 17.99 -2.29
C ALA A 2 -9.49 16.67 -2.26
N SER A 3 -8.83 15.52 -2.29
CA SER A 3 -9.46 14.19 -2.25
C SER A 3 -10.18 13.94 -0.92
N ALA A 4 -9.52 14.18 0.21
CA ALA A 4 -10.13 14.03 1.54
C ALA A 4 -11.25 15.05 1.76
N HIS A 5 -11.12 16.29 1.24
CA HIS A 5 -12.15 17.31 1.31
C HIS A 5 -13.38 16.97 0.46
N ALA A 6 -13.18 16.42 -0.73
CA ALA A 6 -14.27 16.02 -1.61
C ALA A 6 -15.05 14.85 -0.99
N SER A 7 -14.37 13.80 -0.55
CA SER A 7 -15.01 12.63 0.06
C SER A 7 -15.73 12.96 1.36
N VAL A 8 -15.18 13.88 2.17
CA VAL A 8 -15.77 14.33 3.43
C VAL A 8 -17.03 15.18 3.23
N ARG A 9 -17.04 16.12 2.26
CA ARG A 9 -18.25 16.90 1.91
C ARG A 9 -19.34 16.02 1.32
N LEU A 10 -18.98 15.04 0.50
CA LEU A 10 -19.91 14.13 -0.14
C LEU A 10 -20.86 13.44 0.86
N ARG A 11 -20.32 13.10 2.02
CA ARG A 11 -21.12 12.39 3.05
C ARG A 11 -22.02 13.32 3.86
N GLU A 12 -21.66 14.58 4.00
CA GLU A 12 -22.47 15.57 4.73
C GLU A 12 -23.68 16.03 3.91
N ASP A 13 -23.53 16.20 2.59
CA ASP A 13 -24.61 16.56 1.69
C ASP A 13 -25.54 15.38 1.37
N ASP A 14 -25.02 14.15 1.37
CA ASP A 14 -25.80 12.93 1.07
C ASP A 14 -26.83 12.62 2.19
N ARG A 15 -26.60 13.05 3.43
CA ARG A 15 -27.60 12.98 4.51
C ARG A 15 -28.79 13.90 4.27
N ARG A 16 -28.66 14.93 3.42
CA ARG A 16 -29.70 15.94 3.17
C ARG A 16 -30.38 15.85 1.82
N ALA A 17 -29.74 15.25 0.80
CA ALA A 17 -30.14 15.51 -0.58
C ALA A 17 -30.67 14.32 -1.39
N VAL A 18 -30.29 13.06 -1.12
CA VAL A 18 -30.68 11.93 -1.99
C VAL A 18 -31.06 10.70 -1.17
N HIS A 19 -32.31 10.52 -0.85
CA HIS A 19 -32.95 9.27 -0.39
C HIS A 19 -32.43 8.63 0.91
N GLY A 20 -31.69 9.34 1.77
CA GLY A 20 -31.25 8.82 3.08
C GLY A 20 -30.30 7.60 3.00
N LYS A 21 -29.71 7.32 1.86
CA LYS A 21 -28.85 6.16 1.64
C LYS A 21 -27.39 6.51 1.93
N ARG A 22 -26.79 5.78 2.85
CA ARG A 22 -25.36 5.93 3.22
C ARG A 22 -24.47 5.29 2.16
N ASN A 23 -23.38 5.96 1.74
CA ASN A 23 -22.38 5.41 0.86
C ASN A 23 -21.28 4.73 1.70
N TYR A 24 -21.03 3.46 1.48
CA TYR A 24 -20.10 2.65 2.28
C TYR A 24 -18.74 2.51 1.65
N THR A 25 -18.64 2.63 0.32
CA THR A 25 -17.39 2.46 -0.43
C THR A 25 -17.04 3.70 -1.23
N TYR A 26 -15.77 3.84 -1.59
CA TYR A 26 -15.31 4.93 -2.44
C TYR A 26 -16.05 4.93 -3.80
N SER A 27 -16.23 3.75 -4.39
CA SER A 27 -16.96 3.61 -5.65
C SER A 27 -18.46 3.97 -5.53
N ASP A 28 -19.11 3.72 -4.38
CA ASP A 28 -20.50 4.14 -4.15
C ASP A 28 -20.62 5.66 -4.14
N VAL A 29 -19.66 6.37 -3.54
CA VAL A 29 -19.63 7.83 -3.57
C VAL A 29 -19.50 8.33 -5.00
N VAL A 30 -18.61 7.74 -5.81
CA VAL A 30 -18.46 8.08 -7.23
C VAL A 30 -19.76 7.80 -7.98
N ARG A 31 -20.45 6.68 -7.70
CA ARG A 31 -21.75 6.34 -8.29
C ARG A 31 -22.82 7.37 -7.97
N SER A 32 -22.93 7.77 -6.71
CA SER A 32 -23.96 8.74 -6.26
C SER A 32 -23.76 10.12 -6.87
N VAL A 33 -22.50 10.55 -7.04
CA VAL A 33 -22.18 11.88 -7.54
C VAL A 33 -22.02 11.92 -9.05
N LEU A 34 -21.24 11.03 -9.64
CA LEU A 34 -20.87 11.09 -11.06
C LEU A 34 -21.72 10.15 -11.93
N GLY A 35 -22.15 9.02 -11.37
CA GLY A 35 -22.98 8.03 -12.04
C GLY A 35 -22.34 7.33 -13.24
N GLY A 36 -23.12 6.49 -13.93
CA GLY A 36 -22.81 5.93 -15.24
C GLY A 36 -21.48 5.15 -15.34
N ARG A 37 -20.80 5.28 -16.49
CA ARG A 37 -19.53 4.59 -16.79
C ARG A 37 -18.39 4.97 -15.85
N LYS A 38 -18.43 6.16 -15.24
CA LYS A 38 -17.41 6.64 -14.31
C LYS A 38 -17.33 5.78 -13.05
N PHE A 39 -18.45 5.29 -12.57
CA PHE A 39 -18.51 4.33 -11.46
C PHE A 39 -17.75 3.02 -11.79
N GLN A 40 -17.96 2.46 -12.99
CA GLN A 40 -17.30 1.22 -13.40
C GLN A 40 -15.77 1.40 -13.51
N LEU A 41 -15.33 2.53 -14.10
CA LEU A 41 -13.90 2.86 -14.19
C LEU A 41 -13.28 3.07 -12.81
N CYS A 42 -13.99 3.73 -11.91
CA CYS A 42 -13.55 3.91 -10.53
C CYS A 42 -13.39 2.57 -9.81
N GLY A 43 -14.39 1.70 -9.89
CA GLY A 43 -14.35 0.36 -9.31
C GLY A 43 -13.17 -0.45 -9.85
N LEU A 44 -12.99 -0.46 -11.17
CA LEU A 44 -11.87 -1.17 -11.80
C LEU A 44 -10.52 -0.65 -11.27
N ALA A 45 -10.30 0.67 -11.26
CA ALA A 45 -9.06 1.27 -10.76
C ALA A 45 -8.84 0.96 -9.27
N GLN A 46 -9.91 1.05 -8.45
CA GLN A 46 -9.87 0.75 -7.02
C GLN A 46 -9.47 -0.71 -6.77
N TYR A 47 -10.13 -1.67 -7.43
CA TYR A 47 -9.84 -3.08 -7.18
C TYR A 47 -8.48 -3.52 -7.74
N ILE A 48 -8.03 -2.99 -8.88
CA ILE A 48 -6.66 -3.21 -9.36
C ILE A 48 -5.65 -2.72 -8.32
N ASN A 49 -5.86 -1.52 -7.76
CA ASN A 49 -4.99 -1.00 -6.72
C ASN A 49 -5.01 -1.87 -5.46
N LEU A 50 -6.19 -2.23 -4.94
CA LEU A 50 -6.32 -3.04 -3.72
C LEU A 50 -5.63 -4.41 -3.86
N VAL A 51 -5.84 -5.09 -4.99
CA VAL A 51 -5.17 -6.38 -5.29
C VAL A 51 -3.66 -6.18 -5.41
N GLY A 52 -3.21 -5.16 -6.14
CA GLY A 52 -1.80 -4.84 -6.28
C GLY A 52 -1.12 -4.56 -4.95
N VAL A 53 -1.77 -3.79 -4.07
CA VAL A 53 -1.24 -3.50 -2.73
C VAL A 53 -1.08 -4.76 -1.89
N THR A 54 -2.06 -5.68 -1.91
CA THR A 54 -1.95 -6.95 -1.14
C THR A 54 -0.83 -7.86 -1.65
N ILE A 55 -0.58 -7.89 -2.97
CA ILE A 55 0.57 -8.59 -3.56
C ILE A 55 1.87 -7.92 -3.11
N GLY A 56 1.98 -6.60 -3.21
CA GLY A 56 3.15 -5.82 -2.78
C GLY A 56 3.47 -6.03 -1.29
N TYR A 57 2.48 -6.09 -0.42
CA TYR A 57 2.67 -6.36 1.00
C TYR A 57 3.20 -7.77 1.27
N THR A 58 2.78 -8.77 0.50
CA THR A 58 3.32 -10.12 0.59
C THR A 58 4.80 -10.17 0.20
N ILE A 59 5.18 -9.45 -0.87
CA ILE A 59 6.59 -9.31 -1.30
C ILE A 59 7.40 -8.62 -0.21
N THR A 60 6.94 -7.46 0.28
CA THR A 60 7.66 -6.64 1.27
C THR A 60 7.86 -7.38 2.60
N ALA A 61 6.82 -8.06 3.10
CA ALA A 61 6.91 -8.84 4.32
C ALA A 61 7.97 -9.96 4.20
N SER A 62 8.02 -10.63 3.05
CA SER A 62 9.01 -11.68 2.80
C SER A 62 10.44 -11.13 2.76
N ILE A 63 10.68 -9.98 2.12
CA ILE A 63 11.98 -9.32 2.06
C ILE A 63 12.46 -8.97 3.46
N SER A 64 11.59 -8.40 4.31
CA SER A 64 11.93 -8.08 5.70
C SER A 64 12.29 -9.32 6.52
N MET A 65 11.55 -10.42 6.37
CA MET A 65 11.86 -11.68 7.08
C MET A 65 13.13 -12.35 6.56
N VAL A 66 13.42 -12.26 5.26
CA VAL A 66 14.69 -12.69 4.69
C VAL A 66 15.84 -11.85 5.24
N ALA A 67 15.67 -10.53 5.39
CA ALA A 67 16.69 -9.66 5.99
C ALA A 67 17.03 -10.10 7.42
N VAL A 68 16.04 -10.42 8.26
CA VAL A 68 16.23 -10.97 9.61
C VAL A 68 17.03 -12.27 9.55
N LYS A 69 16.67 -13.22 8.68
CA LYS A 69 17.38 -14.49 8.56
C LYS A 69 18.82 -14.32 8.09
N ARG A 70 19.07 -13.41 7.14
CA ARG A 70 20.43 -13.08 6.65
C ARG A 70 21.26 -12.42 7.74
N SER A 71 20.73 -11.47 8.47
CA SER A 71 21.36 -10.81 9.61
C SER A 71 21.82 -11.83 10.65
N ASN A 72 20.93 -12.72 11.08
CA ASN A 72 21.25 -13.79 12.03
C ASN A 72 22.30 -14.77 11.50
N CYS A 73 22.26 -15.09 10.20
CA CYS A 73 23.27 -15.95 9.56
C CYS A 73 24.65 -15.28 9.57
N PHE A 74 24.74 -14.01 9.21
CA PHE A 74 26.00 -13.25 9.23
C PHE A 74 26.55 -13.09 10.65
N HIS A 75 25.70 -12.85 11.62
CA HIS A 75 26.12 -12.76 13.02
C HIS A 75 26.68 -14.11 13.55
N LYS A 76 26.08 -15.24 13.15
CA LYS A 76 26.50 -16.56 13.60
C LYS A 76 27.74 -17.11 12.88
N HIS A 77 27.84 -16.85 11.56
CA HIS A 77 28.84 -17.49 10.70
C HIS A 77 29.86 -16.52 10.09
N GLY A 78 29.71 -15.20 10.34
CA GLY A 78 30.53 -14.15 9.76
C GLY A 78 30.08 -13.71 8.37
N HIS A 79 30.50 -12.53 7.96
CA HIS A 79 30.12 -11.91 6.68
C HIS A 79 30.79 -12.53 5.44
N HIS A 80 31.75 -13.44 5.63
CA HIS A 80 32.39 -14.16 4.53
C HIS A 80 31.57 -15.34 4.00
N VAL A 81 30.54 -15.75 4.76
CA VAL A 81 29.65 -16.86 4.37
C VAL A 81 28.51 -16.34 3.50
N LYS A 82 28.21 -17.05 2.41
CA LYS A 82 27.09 -16.74 1.56
C LYS A 82 25.77 -17.14 2.24
N CYS A 83 25.11 -16.20 2.91
CA CYS A 83 23.84 -16.40 3.60
C CYS A 83 22.64 -16.27 2.66
N TYR A 84 22.53 -17.11 1.66
CA TYR A 84 21.41 -17.11 0.74
C TYR A 84 20.14 -17.67 1.35
N THR A 85 19.02 -17.00 1.08
CA THR A 85 17.70 -17.42 1.54
C THR A 85 16.65 -17.03 0.51
N SER A 86 15.78 -17.97 0.15
CA SER A 86 14.63 -17.70 -0.72
C SER A 86 13.54 -16.91 0.02
N ASN A 87 12.83 -16.04 -0.70
CA ASN A 87 11.66 -15.32 -0.20
C ASN A 87 10.42 -16.23 -0.07
N ASN A 88 10.32 -17.30 -0.86
CA ASN A 88 9.12 -18.13 -0.96
C ASN A 88 8.62 -18.72 0.37
N PRO A 89 9.46 -19.29 1.26
CA PRO A 89 8.99 -19.81 2.55
C PRO A 89 8.32 -18.72 3.41
N PHE A 90 8.85 -17.49 3.37
CA PHE A 90 8.30 -16.37 4.12
C PHE A 90 7.02 -15.80 3.50
N MET A 91 6.88 -15.85 2.17
CA MET A 91 5.61 -15.53 1.49
C MET A 91 4.52 -16.53 1.86
N ILE A 92 4.85 -17.84 1.94
CA ILE A 92 3.93 -18.89 2.36
C ILE A 92 3.53 -18.67 3.83
N LEU A 93 4.49 -18.41 4.72
CA LEU A 93 4.21 -18.12 6.13
C LEU A 93 3.28 -16.91 6.29
N PHE A 94 3.57 -15.83 5.58
CA PHE A 94 2.73 -14.63 5.58
C PHE A 94 1.33 -14.94 5.07
N ALA A 95 1.20 -15.70 3.97
CA ALA A 95 -0.09 -16.12 3.43
C ALA A 95 -0.89 -16.99 4.43
N CYS A 96 -0.26 -17.91 5.14
CA CYS A 96 -0.91 -18.70 6.17
C CYS A 96 -1.50 -17.82 7.29
N ILE A 97 -0.74 -16.83 7.76
CA ILE A 97 -1.22 -15.84 8.74
C ILE A 97 -2.41 -15.07 8.18
N GLN A 98 -2.31 -14.61 6.93
CA GLN A 98 -3.38 -13.85 6.28
C GLN A 98 -4.64 -14.67 6.06
N ILE A 99 -4.54 -15.97 5.72
CA ILE A 99 -5.69 -16.88 5.61
C ILE A 99 -6.47 -16.91 6.92
N VAL A 100 -5.77 -17.09 8.04
CA VAL A 100 -6.41 -17.14 9.37
C VAL A 100 -7.09 -15.81 9.72
N LEU A 101 -6.38 -14.70 9.59
CA LEU A 101 -6.91 -13.37 9.92
C LEU A 101 -8.04 -12.95 8.99
N SER A 102 -8.01 -13.36 7.73
CA SER A 102 -9.06 -13.08 6.77
C SER A 102 -10.40 -13.73 7.11
N GLN A 103 -10.43 -14.77 7.96
CA GLN A 103 -11.69 -15.38 8.37
C GLN A 103 -12.47 -14.55 9.40
N ILE A 104 -11.85 -13.49 9.98
CA ILE A 104 -12.54 -12.58 10.90
C ILE A 104 -13.63 -11.84 10.14
N PRO A 105 -14.92 -11.98 10.54
CA PRO A 105 -16.03 -11.57 9.69
C PRO A 105 -16.23 -10.06 9.55
N ASN A 106 -15.75 -9.26 10.50
CA ASN A 106 -16.04 -7.83 10.58
C ASN A 106 -14.77 -6.99 10.67
N PHE A 107 -14.63 -6.01 9.78
CA PHE A 107 -13.55 -5.02 9.79
C PHE A 107 -13.43 -4.28 11.15
N HIS A 108 -14.55 -3.98 11.79
CA HIS A 108 -14.54 -3.35 13.12
C HIS A 108 -13.83 -4.17 14.21
N LYS A 109 -13.76 -5.48 14.08
CA LYS A 109 -13.04 -6.34 15.02
C LYS A 109 -11.51 -6.29 14.86
N LEU A 110 -11.04 -5.67 13.78
CA LEU A 110 -9.62 -5.54 13.45
C LEU A 110 -9.00 -4.20 13.92
N TRP A 111 -9.71 -3.36 14.66
CA TRP A 111 -9.24 -2.05 15.12
C TRP A 111 -7.92 -2.11 15.90
N TRP A 112 -7.76 -3.13 16.74
CA TRP A 112 -6.53 -3.34 17.50
C TRP A 112 -5.31 -3.61 16.60
N LEU A 113 -5.53 -4.31 15.48
CA LEU A 113 -4.49 -4.61 14.50
C LEU A 113 -3.99 -3.33 13.82
N SER A 114 -4.87 -2.36 13.59
CA SER A 114 -4.50 -1.04 13.06
C SER A 114 -3.64 -0.24 14.07
N ILE A 115 -3.91 -0.36 15.36
CA ILE A 115 -3.07 0.27 16.39
C ILE A 115 -1.67 -0.37 16.41
N VAL A 116 -1.61 -1.70 16.42
CA VAL A 116 -0.34 -2.44 16.36
C VAL A 116 0.44 -2.03 15.11
N ALA A 117 -0.22 -2.00 13.95
CA ALA A 117 0.40 -1.58 12.70
C ALA A 117 0.96 -0.15 12.76
N ALA A 118 0.24 0.80 13.38
CA ALA A 118 0.71 2.17 13.55
C ALA A 118 1.93 2.25 14.47
N VAL A 119 1.92 1.57 15.62
CA VAL A 119 3.07 1.51 16.54
C VAL A 119 4.29 0.93 15.85
N MET A 120 4.12 -0.17 15.10
CA MET A 120 5.22 -0.79 14.34
C MET A 120 5.76 0.15 13.26
N SER A 121 4.90 0.94 12.59
CA SER A 121 5.34 1.94 11.59
C SER A 121 6.25 2.99 12.21
N PHE A 122 5.87 3.55 13.34
CA PHE A 122 6.72 4.51 14.06
C PHE A 122 8.03 3.86 14.52
N ALA A 123 7.98 2.62 15.00
CA ALA A 123 9.17 1.91 15.45
C ALA A 123 10.19 1.73 14.33
N TYR A 124 9.82 1.07 13.22
CA TYR A 124 10.79 0.82 12.14
C TYR A 124 11.25 2.10 11.44
N SER A 125 10.38 3.09 11.27
CA SER A 125 10.73 4.35 10.64
C SER A 125 11.71 5.16 11.52
N SER A 126 11.48 5.20 12.84
CA SER A 126 12.37 5.88 13.78
C SER A 126 13.73 5.19 13.89
N ILE A 127 13.75 3.86 13.87
CA ILE A 127 15.00 3.08 13.88
C ILE A 127 15.80 3.37 12.60
N GLY A 128 15.18 3.28 11.44
CA GLY A 128 15.84 3.55 10.17
C GLY A 128 16.37 4.98 10.09
N LEU A 129 15.60 5.96 10.56
CA LEU A 129 16.01 7.35 10.65
C LEU A 129 17.21 7.53 11.59
N GLY A 130 17.14 6.95 12.80
CA GLY A 130 18.20 7.01 13.78
C GLY A 130 19.50 6.39 13.29
N LEU A 131 19.44 5.21 12.63
CA LEU A 131 20.60 4.55 12.02
C LEU A 131 21.20 5.39 10.87
N SER A 132 20.34 6.05 10.06
CA SER A 132 20.81 6.96 9.00
C SER A 132 21.58 8.15 9.58
N VAL A 133 21.03 8.79 10.63
CA VAL A 133 21.70 9.89 11.35
C VAL A 133 23.04 9.41 11.93
N ALA A 134 23.06 8.27 12.60
CA ALA A 134 24.27 7.70 13.18
C ALA A 134 25.36 7.43 12.13
N LYS A 135 24.96 6.88 10.96
CA LYS A 135 25.87 6.62 9.84
C LYS A 135 26.47 7.91 9.26
N VAL A 136 25.63 8.93 9.07
CA VAL A 136 26.09 10.24 8.56
C VAL A 136 27.01 10.95 9.57
N ALA A 137 26.68 10.91 10.87
CA ALA A 137 27.46 11.53 11.93
C ALA A 137 28.75 10.78 12.26
N GLY A 138 28.79 9.47 12.03
CA GLY A 138 29.93 8.62 12.34
C GLY A 138 31.14 8.76 11.38
N GLY A 139 31.05 9.61 10.34
CA GLY A 139 32.16 9.98 9.47
C GLY A 139 32.81 8.81 8.71
N GLY A 140 32.01 7.80 8.30
CA GLY A 140 32.46 6.67 7.49
C GLY A 140 33.03 7.07 6.12
N GLU A 141 33.37 6.09 5.26
CA GLU A 141 33.88 6.36 3.90
C GLU A 141 32.95 7.36 3.13
N PRO A 142 33.57 8.32 2.39
CA PRO A 142 32.80 9.35 1.69
C PRO A 142 31.86 8.72 0.67
N VAL A 143 30.54 8.92 0.89
CA VAL A 143 29.48 8.41 0.04
C VAL A 143 29.29 9.36 -1.14
N ARG A 144 29.14 8.82 -2.35
CA ARG A 144 28.88 9.63 -3.56
C ARG A 144 27.44 10.14 -3.55
N THR A 145 27.28 11.41 -3.21
CA THR A 145 26.00 12.11 -3.24
C THR A 145 26.03 13.27 -4.23
N THR A 146 24.97 13.45 -4.99
CA THR A 146 24.77 14.61 -5.86
C THR A 146 23.31 15.04 -5.83
N LEU A 147 23.05 16.35 -6.02
CA LEU A 147 21.67 16.86 -6.10
C LEU A 147 20.90 16.32 -7.32
N THR A 148 21.62 15.84 -8.32
CA THR A 148 21.02 15.26 -9.53
C THR A 148 20.97 13.73 -9.52
N GLY A 149 21.38 13.08 -8.43
CA GLY A 149 21.43 11.62 -8.28
C GLY A 149 22.53 10.97 -9.10
N VAL A 150 22.33 9.72 -9.54
CA VAL A 150 23.28 8.95 -10.34
C VAL A 150 23.81 9.71 -11.57
N GLN A 151 25.13 9.60 -11.86
CA GLN A 151 25.78 10.33 -12.93
C GLN A 151 25.66 9.59 -14.27
N VAL A 152 25.22 10.32 -15.30
CA VAL A 152 25.17 9.80 -16.67
C VAL A 152 26.58 9.61 -17.21
N GLY A 153 26.86 8.46 -17.83
CA GLY A 153 28.15 8.11 -18.39
C GLY A 153 29.13 7.49 -17.38
N VAL A 154 28.83 7.55 -16.07
CA VAL A 154 29.62 6.91 -15.01
C VAL A 154 28.82 5.77 -14.37
N ASP A 155 27.67 6.08 -13.82
CA ASP A 155 26.83 5.09 -13.10
C ASP A 155 25.80 4.42 -14.02
N VAL A 156 25.21 5.19 -14.92
CA VAL A 156 24.09 4.77 -15.78
C VAL A 156 24.14 5.48 -17.14
N THR A 157 23.40 4.93 -18.10
CA THR A 157 23.11 5.62 -19.37
C THR A 157 22.07 6.72 -19.17
N GLY A 158 22.01 7.70 -20.09
CA GLY A 158 21.02 8.79 -20.02
C GLY A 158 19.58 8.28 -20.05
N SER A 159 19.30 7.28 -20.89
CA SER A 159 17.98 6.64 -20.98
C SER A 159 17.62 5.89 -19.68
N GLU A 160 18.56 5.18 -19.10
CA GLU A 160 18.34 4.45 -17.84
C GLU A 160 18.04 5.41 -16.69
N LYS A 161 18.76 6.53 -16.59
CA LYS A 161 18.47 7.57 -15.58
C LYS A 161 17.03 8.10 -15.70
N VAL A 162 16.57 8.36 -16.93
CA VAL A 162 15.19 8.81 -17.18
C VAL A 162 14.18 7.76 -16.71
N TRP A 163 14.37 6.48 -17.05
CA TRP A 163 13.47 5.40 -16.64
C TRP A 163 13.44 5.22 -15.12
N ARG A 164 14.59 5.21 -14.46
CA ARG A 164 14.67 5.14 -12.98
C ARG A 164 13.99 6.34 -12.29
N THR A 165 14.11 7.54 -12.87
CA THR A 165 13.42 8.73 -12.36
C THR A 165 11.90 8.58 -12.49
N PHE A 166 11.41 8.08 -13.62
CA PHE A 166 9.99 7.84 -13.83
C PHE A 166 9.43 6.78 -12.87
N GLN A 167 10.16 5.69 -12.66
CA GLN A 167 9.82 4.68 -11.67
C GLN A 167 9.74 5.27 -10.25
N ALA A 168 10.73 6.03 -9.82
CA ALA A 168 10.75 6.64 -8.49
C ALA A 168 9.55 7.57 -8.24
N ILE A 169 9.04 8.27 -9.27
CA ILE A 169 7.79 9.04 -9.17
C ILE A 169 6.60 8.12 -8.88
N GLY A 170 6.57 6.92 -9.48
CA GLY A 170 5.56 5.91 -9.20
C GLY A 170 5.60 5.40 -7.76
N ASP A 171 6.79 5.17 -7.22
CA ASP A 171 6.99 4.76 -5.82
C ASP A 171 6.51 5.84 -4.84
N ILE A 172 6.80 7.12 -5.14
CA ILE A 172 6.29 8.25 -4.35
C ILE A 172 4.75 8.32 -4.43
N ALA A 173 4.17 8.12 -5.61
CA ALA A 173 2.73 8.09 -5.79
C ALA A 173 2.07 6.94 -5.01
N PHE A 174 2.71 5.76 -4.96
CA PHE A 174 2.27 4.63 -4.16
C PHE A 174 2.25 4.96 -2.66
N ALA A 175 3.26 5.64 -2.15
CA ALA A 175 3.39 5.99 -0.74
C ALA A 175 2.20 6.82 -0.19
N TYR A 176 1.48 7.53 -1.06
CA TYR A 176 0.30 8.33 -0.71
C TYR A 176 -1.03 7.73 -1.21
N ALA A 177 -1.06 6.48 -1.67
CA ALA A 177 -2.22 5.83 -2.29
C ALA A 177 -3.26 5.28 -1.29
N TYR A 178 -3.62 6.05 -0.25
CA TYR A 178 -4.63 5.64 0.75
C TYR A 178 -6.04 6.18 0.49
N SER A 179 -6.22 7.06 -0.47
CA SER A 179 -7.49 7.76 -0.74
C SER A 179 -8.63 6.82 -1.11
N ASN A 180 -8.32 5.70 -1.71
CA ASN A 180 -9.27 4.67 -2.18
C ASN A 180 -9.91 3.84 -1.05
N VAL A 181 -9.33 3.82 0.15
CA VAL A 181 -9.88 3.16 1.35
C VAL A 181 -10.37 4.16 2.40
N LEU A 182 -10.29 5.46 2.10
CA LEU A 182 -10.61 6.51 3.06
C LEU A 182 -12.07 6.49 3.51
N ILE A 183 -13.01 6.19 2.60
CA ILE A 183 -14.45 6.13 2.88
C ILE A 183 -14.77 4.92 3.75
N GLU A 184 -14.17 3.79 3.43
CA GLU A 184 -14.30 2.54 4.18
C GLU A 184 -13.79 2.71 5.62
N ILE A 185 -12.65 3.37 5.80
CA ILE A 185 -12.12 3.70 7.13
C ILE A 185 -13.04 4.69 7.85
N GLN A 186 -13.54 5.74 7.16
CA GLN A 186 -14.45 6.71 7.74
C GLN A 186 -15.74 6.06 8.23
N ASP A 187 -16.22 5.01 7.56
CA ASP A 187 -17.42 4.27 7.94
C ASP A 187 -17.28 3.55 9.28
N THR A 188 -16.07 3.26 9.71
CA THR A 188 -15.79 2.61 11.01
C THR A 188 -15.84 3.60 12.20
N LEU A 189 -15.89 4.91 11.96
CA LEU A 189 -15.87 5.92 13.01
C LEU A 189 -17.24 6.06 13.69
N LYS A 190 -17.22 6.45 14.97
CA LYS A 190 -18.43 6.80 15.71
C LYS A 190 -19.03 8.08 15.12
N SER A 191 -20.37 8.15 15.14
CA SER A 191 -21.12 9.29 14.58
C SER A 191 -21.06 10.57 15.42
N SER A 192 -20.57 10.51 16.66
CA SER A 192 -20.35 11.66 17.53
C SER A 192 -18.91 11.66 18.07
N PRO A 193 -18.09 12.70 17.81
CA PRO A 193 -18.36 13.86 16.93
C PRO A 193 -18.53 13.47 15.46
N PRO A 194 -19.03 14.38 14.59
CA PRO A 194 -19.31 14.03 13.18
C PRO A 194 -18.10 13.41 12.47
N GLU A 195 -18.30 12.24 11.87
CA GLU A 195 -17.25 11.41 11.25
C GLU A 195 -16.39 12.18 10.26
N ASN A 196 -17.01 13.05 9.44
CA ASN A 196 -16.32 13.88 8.45
C ASN A 196 -15.32 14.85 9.09
N LYS A 197 -15.66 15.46 10.25
CA LYS A 197 -14.75 16.37 10.97
C LYS A 197 -13.57 15.59 11.57
N VAL A 198 -13.86 14.43 12.14
CA VAL A 198 -12.83 13.55 12.72
C VAL A 198 -11.89 13.07 11.61
N MET A 199 -12.43 12.55 10.50
CA MET A 199 -11.63 12.05 9.38
C MET A 199 -10.77 13.15 8.74
N LYS A 200 -11.30 14.37 8.59
CA LYS A 200 -10.53 15.50 8.06
C LYS A 200 -9.30 15.81 8.93
N ARG A 201 -9.46 15.84 10.26
CA ARG A 201 -8.35 16.08 11.19
C ARG A 201 -7.36 14.92 11.16
N ALA A 202 -7.85 13.69 11.22
CA ALA A 202 -7.01 12.49 11.16
C ALA A 202 -6.19 12.42 9.86
N SER A 203 -6.82 12.69 8.72
CA SER A 203 -6.11 12.74 7.43
C SER A 203 -5.05 13.84 7.37
N LEU A 204 -5.35 15.03 7.91
CA LEU A 204 -4.36 16.11 7.94
C LEU A 204 -3.15 15.75 8.80
N ILE A 205 -3.38 15.26 10.01
CA ILE A 205 -2.30 14.84 10.93
C ILE A 205 -1.52 13.68 10.28
N GLY A 206 -2.22 12.69 9.73
CA GLY A 206 -1.59 11.55 9.05
C GLY A 206 -0.68 11.99 7.91
N ILE A 207 -1.18 12.84 6.98
CA ILE A 207 -0.39 13.35 5.86
C ILE A 207 0.83 14.13 6.33
N LEU A 208 0.68 15.03 7.30
CA LEU A 208 1.80 15.83 7.81
C LEU A 208 2.86 14.93 8.47
N THR A 209 2.44 13.98 9.29
CA THR A 209 3.35 13.05 9.98
C THR A 209 4.07 12.14 8.98
N THR A 210 3.35 11.52 8.05
CA THR A 210 3.96 10.64 7.04
C THR A 210 4.89 11.39 6.11
N THR A 211 4.51 12.61 5.68
CA THR A 211 5.38 13.45 4.84
C THR A 211 6.68 13.82 5.56
N LEU A 212 6.60 14.16 6.85
CA LEU A 212 7.79 14.45 7.66
C LEU A 212 8.73 13.24 7.69
N PHE A 213 8.22 12.05 8.00
CA PHE A 213 9.04 10.82 8.00
C PHE A 213 9.58 10.47 6.62
N TYR A 214 8.78 10.58 5.55
CA TYR A 214 9.23 10.28 4.19
C TYR A 214 10.35 11.21 3.74
N VAL A 215 10.23 12.52 4.00
CA VAL A 215 11.27 13.50 3.66
C VAL A 215 12.54 13.24 4.47
N LEU A 216 12.42 13.04 5.79
CA LEU A 216 13.57 12.76 6.64
C LEU A 216 14.26 11.45 6.26
N CYS A 217 13.52 10.35 6.10
CA CYS A 217 14.09 9.07 5.70
C CYS A 217 14.69 9.12 4.30
N GLY A 218 14.06 9.80 3.36
CA GLY A 218 14.59 9.98 2.00
C GLY A 218 15.87 10.79 1.98
N CYS A 219 15.90 11.97 2.62
CA CYS A 219 17.08 12.83 2.64
C CYS A 219 18.23 12.21 3.44
N LEU A 220 17.99 11.71 4.64
CA LEU A 220 19.04 11.14 5.49
C LEU A 220 19.46 9.75 5.02
N GLY A 221 18.55 8.94 4.46
CA GLY A 221 18.89 7.69 3.80
C GLY A 221 19.81 7.93 2.59
N TYR A 222 19.50 8.93 1.75
CA TYR A 222 20.36 9.30 0.65
C TYR A 222 21.71 9.86 1.13
N ALA A 223 21.73 10.68 2.18
CA ALA A 223 22.98 11.15 2.78
C ALA A 223 23.83 10.00 3.33
N ALA A 224 23.20 8.93 3.85
CA ALA A 224 23.88 7.77 4.41
C ALA A 224 24.42 6.77 3.38
N PHE A 225 23.75 6.63 2.22
CA PHE A 225 24.06 5.59 1.22
C PHE A 225 24.41 6.15 -0.17
N GLY A 226 24.06 7.39 -0.46
CA GLY A 226 24.30 8.04 -1.75
C GLY A 226 23.62 7.35 -2.92
N ASN A 227 24.31 7.34 -4.07
CA ASN A 227 23.83 6.75 -5.32
C ASN A 227 23.61 5.22 -5.25
N ASP A 228 24.18 4.56 -4.25
CA ASP A 228 24.09 3.12 -4.03
C ASP A 228 23.03 2.73 -2.99
N ALA A 229 22.10 3.65 -2.65
CA ALA A 229 21.00 3.40 -1.71
C ALA A 229 20.15 2.21 -2.16
N PRO A 230 19.95 1.18 -1.31
CA PRO A 230 19.16 0.02 -1.67
C PRO A 230 17.66 0.31 -1.60
N GLY A 231 16.83 -0.48 -2.31
CA GLY A 231 15.37 -0.33 -2.30
C GLY A 231 14.74 -0.47 -0.91
N ASN A 232 15.28 -1.36 -0.07
CA ASN A 232 15.03 -1.36 1.37
C ASN A 232 16.26 -0.82 2.09
N PHE A 233 16.24 0.45 2.50
CA PHE A 233 17.41 1.10 3.07
C PHE A 233 17.90 0.50 4.39
N LEU A 234 17.06 -0.22 5.15
CA LEU A 234 17.48 -0.96 6.33
C LEU A 234 18.55 -2.03 6.00
N THR A 235 18.49 -2.63 4.81
CA THR A 235 19.50 -3.60 4.35
C THR A 235 20.83 -2.95 3.99
N GLY A 236 20.84 -1.65 3.73
CA GLY A 236 22.04 -0.87 3.44
C GLY A 236 23.01 -0.72 4.62
N PHE A 237 22.55 -0.98 5.84
CA PHE A 237 23.42 -1.00 7.02
C PHE A 237 24.31 -2.26 7.11
N GLY A 238 24.21 -3.19 6.15
CA GLY A 238 25.13 -4.32 6.02
C GLY A 238 24.99 -5.41 7.05
N PHE A 239 23.96 -5.36 7.90
CA PHE A 239 23.72 -6.29 9.01
C PHE A 239 24.84 -6.38 10.05
N TYR A 240 25.67 -5.33 10.18
CA TYR A 240 26.64 -5.16 11.27
C TYR A 240 25.95 -4.63 12.53
N GLU A 241 26.74 -4.49 13.61
CA GLU A 241 26.21 -3.97 14.87
C GLU A 241 25.57 -2.57 14.73
N PRO A 242 24.41 -2.31 15.36
CA PRO A 242 23.67 -3.25 16.20
C PRO A 242 22.68 -4.13 15.40
N PHE A 243 23.08 -5.37 15.04
CA PHE A 243 22.33 -6.28 14.20
C PHE A 243 20.91 -6.55 14.73
N TRP A 244 20.74 -6.68 16.05
CA TRP A 244 19.45 -6.92 16.70
C TRP A 244 18.44 -5.78 16.45
N LEU A 245 18.93 -4.53 16.31
CA LEU A 245 18.08 -3.37 16.04
C LEU A 245 17.56 -3.39 14.60
N ILE A 246 18.40 -3.83 13.65
CA ILE A 246 18.00 -4.03 12.24
C ILE A 246 16.99 -5.18 12.14
N ASP A 247 17.21 -6.27 12.87
CA ASP A 247 16.27 -7.40 12.96
C ASP A 247 14.93 -6.95 13.53
N PHE A 248 14.94 -6.22 14.63
CA PHE A 248 13.73 -5.69 15.26
C PHE A 248 12.96 -4.76 14.31
N ALA A 249 13.65 -3.86 13.59
CA ALA A 249 13.01 -2.99 12.61
C ALA A 249 12.33 -3.81 11.48
N ASN A 250 13.00 -4.83 10.95
CA ASN A 250 12.42 -5.70 9.91
C ASN A 250 11.24 -6.54 10.43
N ILE A 251 11.28 -7.00 11.69
CA ILE A 251 10.13 -7.66 12.33
C ILE A 251 8.97 -6.67 12.47
N CYS A 252 9.24 -5.42 12.87
CA CYS A 252 8.20 -4.38 12.93
C CYS A 252 7.55 -4.13 11.57
N ILE A 253 8.33 -4.13 10.47
CA ILE A 253 7.77 -4.03 9.11
C ILE A 253 6.84 -5.21 8.82
N ALA A 254 7.29 -6.43 9.06
CA ALA A 254 6.48 -7.63 8.80
C ALA A 254 5.16 -7.62 9.60
N VAL A 255 5.21 -7.26 10.89
CA VAL A 255 4.02 -7.15 11.76
C VAL A 255 3.09 -6.02 11.29
N HIS A 256 3.63 -4.85 10.93
CA HIS A 256 2.84 -3.76 10.33
C HIS A 256 2.08 -4.24 9.09
N LEU A 257 2.76 -4.97 8.20
CA LEU A 257 2.17 -5.42 6.95
C LEU A 257 1.08 -6.48 7.15
N VAL A 258 1.13 -7.26 8.24
CA VAL A 258 0.02 -8.15 8.61
C VAL A 258 -1.27 -7.37 8.81
N GLY A 259 -1.21 -6.25 9.53
CA GLY A 259 -2.37 -5.39 9.74
C GLY A 259 -2.80 -4.63 8.49
N ALA A 260 -1.84 -4.03 7.78
CA ALA A 260 -2.09 -3.27 6.57
C ALA A 260 -2.74 -4.13 5.47
N TYR A 261 -2.29 -5.38 5.29
CA TYR A 261 -2.90 -6.32 4.34
C TYR A 261 -4.40 -6.47 4.56
N GLN A 262 -4.81 -6.64 5.83
CA GLN A 262 -6.23 -6.82 6.16
C GLN A 262 -7.06 -5.58 5.82
N VAL A 263 -6.53 -4.36 6.00
CA VAL A 263 -7.22 -3.12 5.63
C VAL A 263 -7.52 -3.08 4.13
N PHE A 264 -6.57 -3.51 3.29
CA PHE A 264 -6.72 -3.44 1.83
C PHE A 264 -7.48 -4.62 1.22
N CYS A 265 -7.48 -5.81 1.84
CA CYS A 265 -8.21 -6.96 1.30
C CYS A 265 -9.71 -6.97 1.70
N GLN A 266 -10.10 -6.37 2.83
CA GLN A 266 -11.51 -6.39 3.29
C GLN A 266 -12.51 -5.78 2.32
N PRO A 267 -12.23 -4.64 1.64
CA PRO A 267 -13.14 -4.12 0.61
C PRO A 267 -13.36 -5.10 -0.54
N ILE A 268 -12.32 -5.85 -0.93
CA ILE A 268 -12.40 -6.88 -1.99
C ILE A 268 -13.30 -8.04 -1.52
N PHE A 269 -13.09 -8.49 -0.29
CA PHE A 269 -13.90 -9.55 0.30
C PHE A 269 -15.37 -9.17 0.36
N GLY A 270 -15.66 -7.98 0.89
CA GLY A 270 -17.02 -7.48 0.99
C GLY A 270 -17.72 -7.34 -0.37
N PHE A 271 -17.00 -6.87 -1.39
CA PHE A 271 -17.54 -6.74 -2.73
C PHE A 271 -18.00 -8.08 -3.31
N VAL A 272 -17.11 -9.11 -3.28
CA VAL A 272 -17.43 -10.43 -3.83
C VAL A 272 -18.50 -11.15 -3.00
N GLU A 273 -18.46 -11.01 -1.68
CA GLU A 273 -19.48 -11.58 -0.79
C GLU A 273 -20.87 -10.97 -1.05
N ASN A 274 -20.95 -9.66 -1.22
CA ASN A 274 -22.20 -8.98 -1.53
C ASN A 274 -22.70 -9.35 -2.93
N TRP A 275 -21.81 -9.36 -3.94
CA TRP A 275 -22.14 -9.80 -5.29
C TRP A 275 -22.66 -11.25 -5.31
N GLY A 276 -22.02 -12.15 -4.54
CA GLY A 276 -22.47 -13.53 -4.42
C GLY A 276 -23.87 -13.65 -3.81
N LYS A 277 -24.15 -12.90 -2.75
CA LYS A 277 -25.48 -12.85 -2.11
C LYS A 277 -26.57 -12.33 -3.04
N GLU A 278 -26.29 -11.30 -3.81
CA GLU A 278 -27.22 -10.75 -4.80
C GLU A 278 -27.47 -11.73 -5.96
N ARG A 279 -26.42 -12.43 -6.42
CA ARG A 279 -26.50 -13.33 -7.57
C ARG A 279 -27.15 -14.67 -7.23
N TRP A 280 -26.93 -15.18 -6.00
CA TRP A 280 -27.44 -16.46 -5.52
C TRP A 280 -28.15 -16.34 -4.16
N PRO A 281 -29.30 -15.62 -4.09
CA PRO A 281 -29.96 -15.30 -2.83
C PRO A 281 -30.47 -16.54 -2.08
N ASN A 282 -30.78 -17.61 -2.80
CA ASN A 282 -31.32 -18.86 -2.22
C ASN A 282 -30.26 -19.96 -1.97
N SER A 283 -28.99 -19.67 -2.24
CA SER A 283 -27.92 -20.65 -2.05
C SER A 283 -27.54 -20.76 -0.58
N GLN A 284 -27.67 -21.95 0.00
CA GLN A 284 -27.19 -22.22 1.35
C GLN A 284 -25.65 -22.12 1.46
N PHE A 285 -24.92 -22.44 0.40
CA PHE A 285 -23.47 -22.28 0.36
C PHE A 285 -23.05 -20.82 0.51
N VAL A 286 -23.76 -19.90 -0.15
CA VAL A 286 -23.45 -18.47 -0.12
C VAL A 286 -23.98 -17.79 1.14
N ASN A 287 -25.20 -18.13 1.56
CA ASN A 287 -25.91 -17.42 2.64
C ASN A 287 -25.98 -18.20 3.95
N GLY A 288 -25.68 -19.51 3.94
CA GLY A 288 -25.75 -20.36 5.13
C GLY A 288 -24.63 -20.02 6.13
N GLU A 289 -25.02 -19.90 7.39
CA GLU A 289 -24.07 -19.83 8.51
C GLU A 289 -24.12 -21.12 9.29
N HIS A 290 -22.95 -21.75 9.45
CA HIS A 290 -22.78 -23.00 10.22
C HIS A 290 -22.11 -22.69 11.54
N ALA A 291 -22.74 -23.06 12.63
CA ALA A 291 -22.16 -22.90 13.96
C ALA A 291 -21.10 -23.96 14.21
N LEU A 292 -19.82 -23.58 14.23
CA LEU A 292 -18.72 -24.45 14.65
C LEU A 292 -18.42 -24.22 16.13
N ASN A 293 -18.57 -25.28 16.93
CA ASN A 293 -18.28 -25.23 18.35
C ASN A 293 -16.80 -25.61 18.57
N PHE A 294 -16.01 -24.68 19.05
CA PHE A 294 -14.64 -24.93 19.48
C PHE A 294 -14.61 -25.11 21.02
N PRO A 295 -14.04 -26.20 21.54
CA PRO A 295 -14.10 -26.52 22.97
C PRO A 295 -13.57 -25.46 23.93
N LEU A 296 -12.63 -24.60 23.45
CA LEU A 296 -11.96 -23.55 24.23
C LEU A 296 -12.36 -22.14 23.88
N CYS A 297 -13.01 -21.92 22.71
CA CYS A 297 -13.23 -20.57 22.14
C CYS A 297 -14.70 -20.24 21.90
N GLY A 298 -15.65 -21.16 22.20
CA GLY A 298 -17.08 -20.94 21.99
C GLY A 298 -17.55 -21.24 20.56
N THR A 299 -18.77 -20.81 20.25
CA THR A 299 -19.42 -21.05 18.94
C THR A 299 -19.15 -19.91 17.98
N PHE A 300 -18.58 -20.22 16.82
CA PHE A 300 -18.32 -19.26 15.76
C PHE A 300 -19.20 -19.55 14.54
N PRO A 301 -19.95 -18.56 14.02
CA PRO A 301 -20.69 -18.72 12.77
C PRO A 301 -19.70 -18.70 11.59
N VAL A 302 -19.62 -19.80 10.85
CA VAL A 302 -18.78 -19.97 9.67
C VAL A 302 -19.64 -20.02 8.42
N ASN A 303 -19.31 -19.21 7.46
CA ASN A 303 -19.91 -19.23 6.12
C ASN A 303 -18.91 -19.85 5.14
N PHE A 304 -19.30 -20.95 4.48
CA PHE A 304 -18.39 -21.70 3.60
C PHE A 304 -17.95 -20.91 2.37
N PHE A 305 -18.83 -20.11 1.77
CA PHE A 305 -18.46 -19.24 0.64
C PHE A 305 -17.36 -18.26 1.05
N ARG A 306 -17.50 -17.64 2.24
CA ARG A 306 -16.50 -16.73 2.79
C ARG A 306 -15.15 -17.42 2.97
N VAL A 307 -15.14 -18.60 3.58
CA VAL A 307 -13.88 -19.36 3.81
C VAL A 307 -13.19 -19.69 2.50
N VAL A 308 -13.92 -20.25 1.55
CA VAL A 308 -13.37 -20.65 0.24
C VAL A 308 -12.87 -19.41 -0.53
N TRP A 309 -13.69 -18.37 -0.63
CA TRP A 309 -13.34 -17.18 -1.39
C TRP A 309 -12.10 -16.47 -0.81
N ARG A 310 -12.10 -16.19 0.49
CA ARG A 310 -11.00 -15.45 1.13
C ARG A 310 -9.70 -16.24 1.11
N THR A 311 -9.76 -17.56 1.34
CA THR A 311 -8.60 -18.43 1.25
C THR A 311 -8.05 -18.49 -0.17
N THR A 312 -8.91 -18.66 -1.17
CA THR A 312 -8.52 -18.69 -2.59
C THR A 312 -7.85 -17.36 -3.01
N TYR A 313 -8.42 -16.23 -2.59
CA TYR A 313 -7.84 -14.91 -2.86
C TYR A 313 -6.41 -14.78 -2.30
N VAL A 314 -6.20 -15.15 -1.04
CA VAL A 314 -4.88 -15.06 -0.40
C VAL A 314 -3.87 -16.00 -1.10
N ILE A 315 -4.29 -17.21 -1.46
CA ILE A 315 -3.43 -18.15 -2.20
C ILE A 315 -3.05 -17.58 -3.57
N ILE A 316 -3.99 -17.05 -4.33
CA ILE A 316 -3.73 -16.48 -5.67
C ILE A 316 -2.78 -15.29 -5.56
N THR A 317 -3.01 -14.36 -4.64
CA THR A 317 -2.14 -13.18 -4.47
C THR A 317 -0.75 -13.56 -4.00
N ALA A 318 -0.60 -14.60 -3.16
CA ALA A 318 0.70 -15.12 -2.75
C ALA A 318 1.44 -15.80 -3.91
N LEU A 319 0.75 -16.57 -4.76
CA LEU A 319 1.34 -17.19 -5.96
C LEU A 319 1.83 -16.12 -6.94
N ILE A 320 1.04 -15.06 -7.17
CA ILE A 320 1.47 -13.94 -8.01
C ILE A 320 2.71 -13.24 -7.40
N ALA A 321 2.74 -13.03 -6.08
CA ALA A 321 3.91 -12.46 -5.39
C ALA A 321 5.17 -13.32 -5.58
N MET A 322 5.04 -14.65 -5.55
CA MET A 322 6.18 -15.57 -5.79
C MET A 322 6.65 -15.56 -7.26
N MET A 323 5.73 -15.30 -8.19
CA MET A 323 6.07 -15.22 -9.62
C MET A 323 6.75 -13.90 -9.98
N PHE A 324 6.44 -12.80 -9.26
CA PHE A 324 6.92 -11.44 -9.57
C PHE A 324 7.46 -10.74 -8.31
N PRO A 325 8.59 -11.19 -7.73
CA PRO A 325 9.11 -10.65 -6.48
C PRO A 325 9.87 -9.32 -6.63
N PHE A 326 9.54 -8.53 -7.66
CA PHE A 326 10.18 -7.25 -7.97
C PHE A 326 9.51 -6.11 -7.18
N PHE A 327 10.09 -5.79 -6.03
CA PHE A 327 9.47 -4.88 -5.07
C PHE A 327 9.22 -3.48 -5.64
N ASN A 328 10.28 -2.76 -6.04
CA ASN A 328 10.15 -1.36 -6.46
C ASN A 328 9.36 -1.21 -7.75
N ASP A 329 9.65 -2.01 -8.78
CA ASP A 329 8.96 -1.93 -10.06
C ASP A 329 7.46 -2.21 -9.93
N PHE A 330 7.12 -3.20 -9.09
CA PHE A 330 5.73 -3.56 -8.84
C PHE A 330 4.99 -2.45 -8.08
N LEU A 331 5.58 -1.89 -7.01
CA LEU A 331 4.97 -0.80 -6.24
C LEU A 331 4.84 0.47 -7.07
N GLY A 332 5.89 0.82 -7.84
CA GLY A 332 5.87 1.96 -8.75
C GLY A 332 4.77 1.85 -9.81
N LEU A 333 4.55 0.64 -10.36
CA LEU A 333 3.48 0.39 -11.32
C LEU A 333 2.08 0.57 -10.68
N ILE A 334 1.84 -0.04 -9.52
CA ILE A 334 0.55 0.09 -8.82
C ILE A 334 0.31 1.55 -8.40
N GLY A 335 1.34 2.24 -7.90
CA GLY A 335 1.27 3.66 -7.55
C GLY A 335 0.89 4.53 -8.74
N SER A 336 1.59 4.37 -9.86
CA SER A 336 1.34 5.17 -11.06
C SER A 336 -0.04 4.95 -11.66
N LEU A 337 -0.52 3.69 -11.73
CA LEU A 337 -1.84 3.36 -12.28
C LEU A 337 -3.00 3.87 -11.42
N SER A 338 -2.82 3.93 -10.10
CA SER A 338 -3.89 4.32 -9.17
C SER A 338 -3.89 5.81 -8.82
N PHE A 339 -2.75 6.49 -8.90
CA PHE A 339 -2.59 7.86 -8.44
C PHE A 339 -3.55 8.82 -9.15
N TRP A 340 -3.47 8.91 -10.48
CA TRP A 340 -4.31 9.86 -11.19
C TRP A 340 -5.81 9.56 -11.03
N PRO A 341 -6.34 8.34 -11.29
CA PRO A 341 -7.77 8.15 -11.22
C PRO A 341 -8.31 8.29 -9.79
N LEU A 342 -7.69 7.65 -8.78
CA LEU A 342 -8.26 7.54 -7.44
C LEU A 342 -7.92 8.73 -6.53
N THR A 343 -6.74 9.32 -6.68
CA THR A 343 -6.29 10.41 -5.80
C THR A 343 -6.55 11.80 -6.39
N VAL A 344 -6.65 11.92 -7.71
CA VAL A 344 -6.76 13.22 -8.40
C VAL A 344 -8.05 13.36 -9.19
N TYR A 345 -8.28 12.51 -10.19
CA TYR A 345 -9.38 12.67 -11.14
C TYR A 345 -10.76 12.60 -10.50
N PHE A 346 -11.09 11.46 -9.85
CA PHE A 346 -12.41 11.30 -9.26
C PHE A 346 -12.71 12.32 -8.16
N PRO A 347 -11.79 12.63 -7.22
CA PRO A 347 -12.03 13.67 -6.23
C PRO A 347 -12.25 15.06 -6.85
N ILE A 348 -11.49 15.43 -7.87
CA ILE A 348 -11.67 16.72 -8.57
C ILE A 348 -13.03 16.77 -9.27
N GLU A 349 -13.41 15.73 -10.02
CA GLU A 349 -14.70 15.67 -10.73
C GLU A 349 -15.89 15.74 -9.76
N MET A 350 -15.80 15.00 -8.65
CA MET A 350 -16.81 15.04 -7.61
C MET A 350 -16.93 16.42 -6.98
N TYR A 351 -15.81 17.06 -6.67
CA TYR A 351 -15.78 18.40 -6.11
C TYR A 351 -16.37 19.45 -7.06
N ILE A 352 -16.00 19.42 -8.34
CA ILE A 352 -16.54 20.33 -9.38
C ILE A 352 -18.06 20.15 -9.48
N LYS A 353 -18.56 18.91 -9.48
CA LYS A 353 -19.98 18.64 -9.65
C LYS A 353 -20.80 19.07 -8.42
N GLN A 354 -20.30 18.81 -7.22
CA GLN A 354 -20.98 19.18 -5.98
C GLN A 354 -21.00 20.67 -5.71
N SER A 355 -19.89 21.35 -5.95
CA SER A 355 -19.82 22.81 -5.79
C SER A 355 -20.54 23.56 -6.90
N LYS A 356 -21.17 22.85 -7.88
CA LYS A 356 -21.83 23.45 -9.05
C LYS A 356 -20.96 24.51 -9.72
N MET A 357 -19.66 24.22 -9.82
CA MET A 357 -18.64 25.16 -10.27
C MET A 357 -18.87 25.56 -11.72
N GLN A 358 -18.80 26.85 -12.02
CA GLN A 358 -18.91 27.36 -13.39
C GLN A 358 -17.72 26.87 -14.22
N ARG A 359 -18.01 26.42 -15.45
CA ARG A 359 -16.99 26.04 -16.42
C ARG A 359 -16.12 27.25 -16.73
N PHE A 360 -14.82 27.03 -16.89
CA PHE A 360 -13.82 28.06 -17.17
C PHE A 360 -13.62 29.12 -16.07
N SER A 361 -14.20 28.95 -14.88
CA SER A 361 -13.78 29.74 -13.71
C SER A 361 -12.32 29.46 -13.38
N PHE A 362 -11.62 30.40 -12.74
CA PHE A 362 -10.21 30.26 -12.38
C PHE A 362 -9.95 28.94 -11.62
N THR A 363 -10.76 28.63 -10.60
CA THR A 363 -10.63 27.40 -9.80
C THR A 363 -10.89 26.14 -10.64
N TRP A 364 -11.90 26.17 -11.52
CA TRP A 364 -12.19 25.05 -12.42
C TRP A 364 -11.01 24.78 -13.36
N THR A 365 -10.49 25.84 -14.00
CA THR A 365 -9.37 25.73 -14.95
C THR A 365 -8.12 25.21 -14.27
N TRP A 366 -7.79 25.73 -13.07
CA TRP A 366 -6.63 25.28 -12.31
C TRP A 366 -6.74 23.79 -11.90
N LEU A 367 -7.92 23.35 -11.42
CA LEU A 367 -8.15 21.95 -11.08
C LEU A 367 -8.03 21.02 -12.30
N LYS A 368 -8.47 21.46 -13.47
CA LYS A 368 -8.32 20.69 -14.71
C LYS A 368 -6.86 20.62 -15.16
N ILE A 369 -6.14 21.72 -15.12
CA ILE A 369 -4.69 21.74 -15.42
C ILE A 369 -3.95 20.79 -14.47
N LEU A 370 -4.22 20.87 -13.18
CA LEU A 370 -3.65 19.95 -12.19
C LEU A 370 -3.95 18.48 -12.53
N SER A 371 -5.21 18.17 -12.86
CA SER A 371 -5.61 16.80 -13.23
C SER A 371 -4.87 16.30 -14.48
N TRP A 372 -4.72 17.14 -15.52
CA TRP A 372 -3.97 16.77 -16.72
C TRP A 372 -2.47 16.62 -16.46
N ALA A 373 -1.87 17.49 -15.66
CA ALA A 373 -0.47 17.36 -15.28
C ALA A 373 -0.23 16.05 -14.51
N CYS A 374 -1.10 15.70 -13.55
CA CYS A 374 -1.01 14.45 -12.82
C CYS A 374 -1.26 13.22 -13.71
N LEU A 375 -2.11 13.32 -14.74
CA LEU A 375 -2.28 12.23 -15.72
C LEU A 375 -0.98 11.97 -16.49
N ILE A 376 -0.32 13.02 -16.98
CA ILE A 376 0.97 12.91 -17.67
C ILE A 376 2.00 12.26 -16.75
N VAL A 377 2.10 12.72 -15.50
CA VAL A 377 2.99 12.13 -14.49
C VAL A 377 2.68 10.65 -14.27
N SER A 378 1.42 10.23 -14.16
CA SER A 378 1.03 8.82 -14.02
C SER A 378 1.44 7.98 -15.23
N ILE A 379 1.26 8.51 -16.46
CA ILE A 379 1.62 7.77 -17.69
C ILE A 379 3.14 7.56 -17.78
N ILE A 380 3.94 8.60 -17.54
CA ILE A 380 5.41 8.48 -17.62
C ILE A 380 5.96 7.57 -16.51
N SER A 381 5.40 7.66 -15.30
CA SER A 381 5.73 6.77 -14.18
C SER A 381 5.39 5.31 -14.48
N ALA A 382 4.21 5.03 -15.04
CA ALA A 382 3.82 3.69 -15.44
C ALA A 382 4.77 3.13 -16.49
N ALA A 383 5.17 3.94 -17.46
CA ALA A 383 6.14 3.55 -18.48
C ALA A 383 7.51 3.20 -17.87
N GLY A 384 7.98 3.99 -16.87
CA GLY A 384 9.21 3.71 -16.13
C GLY A 384 9.16 2.39 -15.37
N SER A 385 8.08 2.15 -14.62
CA SER A 385 7.89 0.91 -13.86
C SER A 385 7.74 -0.32 -14.76
N ILE A 386 7.05 -0.21 -15.91
CA ILE A 386 6.95 -1.29 -16.89
C ILE A 386 8.33 -1.61 -17.50
N GLN A 387 9.13 -0.58 -17.78
CA GLN A 387 10.49 -0.76 -18.31
C GLN A 387 11.39 -1.46 -17.29
N GLY A 388 11.35 -1.06 -16.01
CA GLY A 388 12.07 -1.72 -14.93
C GLY A 388 11.67 -3.19 -14.80
N LEU A 389 10.36 -3.45 -14.69
CA LEU A 389 9.81 -4.80 -14.63
C LEU A 389 10.22 -5.68 -15.82
N ALA A 390 10.22 -5.11 -17.03
CA ALA A 390 10.66 -5.84 -18.23
C ALA A 390 12.17 -6.18 -18.23
N GLN A 391 13.00 -5.32 -17.63
CA GLN A 391 14.43 -5.58 -17.45
C GLN A 391 14.69 -6.67 -16.41
N ASP A 392 14.00 -6.60 -15.29
CA ASP A 392 14.14 -7.55 -14.20
C ASP A 392 13.63 -8.94 -14.60
N LEU A 393 12.51 -9.02 -15.34
CA LEU A 393 12.01 -10.28 -15.89
C LEU A 393 13.00 -10.98 -16.83
N LYS A 394 13.81 -10.24 -17.58
CA LYS A 394 14.85 -10.85 -18.45
C LYS A 394 15.97 -11.53 -17.66
N LYS A 395 16.25 -11.07 -16.45
CA LYS A 395 17.31 -11.60 -15.58
C LYS A 395 16.78 -12.66 -14.61
N TYR A 396 15.48 -12.66 -14.36
CA TYR A 396 14.83 -13.48 -13.35
C TYR A 396 14.59 -14.91 -13.82
N GLN A 397 14.89 -15.85 -12.93
CA GLN A 397 14.51 -17.25 -13.09
C GLN A 397 13.53 -17.62 -11.98
N PRO A 398 12.26 -17.92 -12.30
CA PRO A 398 11.24 -18.27 -11.31
C PRO A 398 11.73 -19.41 -10.40
N PHE A 399 11.46 -19.28 -9.12
CA PHE A 399 11.75 -20.29 -8.08
C PHE A 399 13.24 -20.58 -7.79
N LYS A 400 14.19 -19.88 -8.41
CA LYS A 400 15.60 -19.95 -7.98
C LYS A 400 15.83 -18.96 -6.83
N ALA A 401 16.65 -19.34 -5.84
CA ALA A 401 17.10 -18.44 -4.80
C ALA A 401 17.84 -17.26 -5.45
N GLN A 402 17.39 -16.04 -5.17
CA GLN A 402 18.06 -14.83 -5.65
C GLN A 402 19.45 -14.75 -4.97
N GLN A 403 20.47 -14.58 -5.79
CA GLN A 403 21.86 -14.43 -5.35
C GLN A 403 22.11 -13.05 -4.72
#